data_378127e827e7da3c50cc9a2f709ac61d
#
_entry.id   378127e827e7da3c50cc9a2f709ac61d
#
_cell.length_a   1.000
_cell.length_b   1.000
_cell.length_c   1.000
_cell.angle_alpha   90.00
_cell.angle_beta   90.00
_cell.angle_gamma   90.00
#
_symmetry.space_group_name_H-M   'P 1'
#
loop_
_entity.id
_entity.type
_entity.pdbx_description
1 polymer ?
#
loop_
_entity_poly.entity_id
_entity_poly.type
_entity_poly.pdbx_seq_one_letter_code
_entity_poly.pdbx_strand_id
1 'polypeptide(L)'
;HADAEAFLASVLSTGAIDAPEAHDRIKLNKVGKKAHFVIGGDCLDKGPSNLRLLESIKALYDAGAKVTLIAGNHDIRLLMGLVSLRGKKDVLTEHLFVRMGNKVVPLLAEVFERYVKMAKPPKKLPSIDECRRKLYPRNDWFARFPMAVANRMPEEAVIRELERMGKKIKTFEAACLDHGMTLQDVYRTAQVCQQLFLKPKGEYGWFFKRMVLAEKMGSFVFLHAGLDDSVAKLIKKKGVKALNRLYRRQLKSDLFEFYFGTVANVMRTKYRPVDLPLSPRGVNRVHRSGIHAVVHGHLNRKYGQRMLLKQGLLHIEGDITLDRNSRKKEGLSGLGAGHIRICPTEQVIGISNDYPRTKIFSLPF
;
A
#
# COMPACT_ATOMS: atom_id res chain seq x y z
N HIS A 1 7.91 0.57 3.73
CA HIS A 1 7.76 -0.55 2.81
C HIS A 1 8.57 -1.76 3.30
N ALA A 2 7.91 -2.89 3.53
CA ALA A 2 8.51 -4.22 3.71
C ALA A 2 9.81 -4.25 4.56
N ASP A 3 9.83 -3.56 5.69
CA ASP A 3 10.94 -3.58 6.66
C ASP A 3 10.41 -3.97 8.04
N ALA A 4 10.53 -5.25 8.39
CA ALA A 4 10.02 -5.80 9.63
C ALA A 4 10.70 -5.20 10.87
N GLU A 5 11.99 -4.90 10.79
CA GLU A 5 12.72 -4.31 11.91
C GLU A 5 12.28 -2.87 12.16
N ALA A 6 12.10 -2.07 11.08
CA ALA A 6 11.57 -0.72 11.19
C ALA A 6 10.13 -0.71 11.75
N PHE A 7 9.31 -1.67 11.35
CA PHE A 7 7.96 -1.86 11.89
C PHE A 7 8.00 -2.16 13.39
N LEU A 8 8.79 -3.16 13.80
CA LEU A 8 8.91 -3.55 15.21
C LEU A 8 9.48 -2.42 16.07
N ALA A 9 10.51 -1.73 15.59
CA ALA A 9 11.06 -0.55 16.28
C ALA A 9 10.00 0.55 16.44
N SER A 10 9.17 0.75 15.40
CA SER A 10 8.08 1.74 15.47
C SER A 10 6.99 1.31 16.46
N VAL A 11 6.59 0.03 16.47
CA VAL A 11 5.61 -0.47 17.44
C VAL A 11 6.17 -0.42 18.85
N LEU A 12 7.43 -0.80 19.05
CA LEU A 12 8.11 -0.72 20.35
C LEU A 12 8.19 0.73 20.87
N SER A 13 8.47 1.69 19.98
CA SER A 13 8.53 3.12 20.35
C SER A 13 7.20 3.68 20.87
N THR A 14 6.08 2.98 20.61
CA THR A 14 4.76 3.36 21.17
C THR A 14 4.67 3.10 22.68
N GLY A 15 5.56 2.29 23.25
CA GLY A 15 5.46 1.82 24.63
C GLY A 15 4.24 0.90 24.88
N ALA A 16 3.67 0.32 23.82
CA ALA A 16 2.45 -0.52 23.89
C ALA A 16 2.74 -2.02 23.88
N ILE A 17 3.97 -2.40 23.60
CA ILE A 17 4.44 -3.80 23.63
C ILE A 17 5.66 -3.94 24.52
N ASP A 18 5.88 -5.14 25.03
CA ASP A 18 7.15 -5.52 25.64
C ASP A 18 8.19 -5.74 24.52
N ALA A 19 9.48 -5.72 24.86
CA ALA A 19 10.54 -6.00 23.90
C ALA A 19 10.32 -7.37 23.26
N PRO A 20 10.15 -7.48 21.94
CA PRO A 20 9.81 -8.75 21.30
C PRO A 20 11.02 -9.69 21.30
N GLU A 21 10.81 -10.95 21.67
CA GLU A 21 11.84 -12.00 21.60
C GLU A 21 12.18 -12.38 20.15
N ALA A 22 11.19 -12.28 19.26
CA ALA A 22 11.31 -12.53 17.83
C ALA A 22 10.28 -11.67 17.06
N HIS A 23 10.47 -11.53 15.75
CA HIS A 23 9.61 -10.70 14.90
C HIS A 23 8.14 -11.15 14.87
N ASP A 24 7.87 -12.39 15.15
CA ASP A 24 6.56 -13.07 15.18
C ASP A 24 6.03 -13.31 16.61
N ARG A 25 6.71 -12.80 17.65
CA ARG A 25 6.33 -12.95 19.06
C ARG A 25 6.16 -11.61 19.75
N ILE A 26 4.96 -11.07 19.66
CA ILE A 26 4.59 -9.78 20.26
C ILE A 26 3.73 -10.01 21.49
N LYS A 27 4.05 -9.32 22.59
CA LYS A 27 3.22 -9.29 23.82
C LYS A 27 2.73 -7.87 24.06
N LEU A 28 1.42 -7.70 24.20
CA LEU A 28 0.82 -6.40 24.55
C LEU A 28 0.88 -6.19 26.07
N ASN A 29 1.39 -5.05 26.48
CA ASN A 29 1.28 -4.59 27.86
C ASN A 29 -0.07 -3.89 28.13
N LYS A 30 -0.24 -3.30 29.32
CA LYS A 30 -1.48 -2.62 29.72
C LYS A 30 -1.87 -1.47 28.77
N VAL A 31 -0.89 -0.75 28.20
CA VAL A 31 -1.11 0.33 27.22
C VAL A 31 -1.58 -0.26 25.89
N GLY A 32 -0.89 -1.28 25.39
CA GLY A 32 -1.21 -1.93 24.12
C GLY A 32 -2.59 -2.57 24.07
N LYS A 33 -3.05 -3.15 25.17
CA LYS A 33 -4.40 -3.74 25.29
C LYS A 33 -5.52 -2.69 25.13
N LYS A 34 -5.25 -1.41 25.43
CA LYS A 34 -6.19 -0.30 25.30
C LYS A 34 -6.00 0.49 24.00
N ALA A 35 -4.86 0.36 23.35
CA ALA A 35 -4.51 1.10 22.16
C ALA A 35 -5.25 0.58 20.91
N HIS A 36 -5.48 1.47 19.95
CA HIS A 36 -5.90 1.11 18.61
C HIS A 36 -4.77 1.45 17.63
N PHE A 37 -4.16 0.45 17.04
CA PHE A 37 -3.08 0.61 16.07
C PHE A 37 -3.66 0.84 14.67
N VAL A 38 -3.17 1.85 13.98
CA VAL A 38 -3.48 2.10 12.57
C VAL A 38 -2.20 1.96 11.77
N ILE A 39 -2.14 0.96 10.88
CA ILE A 39 -1.02 0.74 9.96
C ILE A 39 -1.37 1.43 8.64
N GLY A 40 -0.60 2.43 8.25
CA GLY A 40 -0.91 3.36 7.16
C GLY A 40 -0.78 2.82 5.73
N GLY A 41 -0.54 1.51 5.56
CA GLY A 41 -0.39 0.86 4.25
C GLY A 41 1.02 0.90 3.68
N ASP A 42 1.16 0.46 2.43
CA ASP A 42 2.44 0.22 1.76
C ASP A 42 3.35 -0.74 2.55
N CYS A 43 2.75 -1.83 3.02
CA CYS A 43 3.47 -2.85 3.79
C CYS A 43 4.39 -3.70 2.91
N LEU A 44 4.07 -3.84 1.63
CA LEU A 44 4.78 -4.71 0.69
C LEU A 44 5.61 -3.93 -0.32
N ASP A 45 6.37 -4.69 -1.12
CA ASP A 45 7.12 -4.25 -2.29
C ASP A 45 8.63 -4.06 -1.96
N LYS A 46 9.20 -2.94 -2.22
CA LYS A 46 10.64 -2.62 -2.40
C LYS A 46 11.55 -2.74 -1.16
N GLY A 47 11.01 -3.08 -0.01
CA GLY A 47 11.80 -3.19 1.23
C GLY A 47 12.53 -4.52 1.39
N PRO A 48 13.31 -4.69 2.44
CA PRO A 48 14.21 -5.82 2.61
C PRO A 48 13.57 -7.08 3.19
N SER A 49 12.31 -7.05 3.66
CA SER A 49 11.73 -8.18 4.39
C SER A 49 10.19 -8.18 4.34
N ASN A 50 9.64 -8.56 3.19
CA ASN A 50 8.20 -8.56 2.94
C ASN A 50 7.46 -9.57 3.81
N LEU A 51 7.88 -10.83 3.78
CA LEU A 51 7.18 -11.91 4.48
C LEU A 51 7.32 -11.76 6.00
N ARG A 52 8.51 -11.41 6.49
CA ARG A 52 8.72 -11.14 7.92
C ARG A 52 7.88 -9.97 8.42
N LEU A 53 7.67 -8.91 7.61
CA LEU A 53 6.76 -7.82 7.99
C LEU A 53 5.32 -8.33 8.13
N LEU A 54 4.84 -9.17 7.22
CA LEU A 54 3.50 -9.77 7.33
C LEU A 54 3.36 -10.63 8.58
N GLU A 55 4.39 -11.43 8.90
CA GLU A 55 4.44 -12.24 10.12
C GLU A 55 4.38 -11.35 11.37
N SER A 56 5.13 -10.24 11.40
CA SER A 56 5.10 -9.27 12.51
C SER A 56 3.74 -8.57 12.67
N ILE A 57 3.10 -8.20 11.56
CA ILE A 57 1.74 -7.64 11.60
C ILE A 57 0.74 -8.70 12.08
N LYS A 58 0.88 -9.94 11.63
CA LYS A 58 0.04 -11.07 12.08
C LYS A 58 0.20 -11.29 13.58
N ALA A 59 1.44 -11.29 14.08
CA ALA A 59 1.73 -11.44 15.49
C ALA A 59 1.07 -10.35 16.36
N LEU A 60 1.01 -9.12 15.85
CA LEU A 60 0.29 -8.03 16.54
C LEU A 60 -1.22 -8.33 16.64
N TYR A 61 -1.83 -8.87 15.57
CA TYR A 61 -3.23 -9.33 15.62
C TYR A 61 -3.41 -10.51 16.58
N ASP A 62 -2.51 -11.49 16.53
CA ASP A 62 -2.60 -12.71 17.35
C ASP A 62 -2.39 -12.41 18.84
N ALA A 63 -1.62 -11.37 19.17
CA ALA A 63 -1.50 -10.82 20.52
C ALA A 63 -2.79 -10.14 21.02
N GLY A 64 -3.83 -10.06 20.21
CA GLY A 64 -5.12 -9.44 20.56
C GLY A 64 -5.16 -7.91 20.39
N ALA A 65 -4.21 -7.31 19.66
CA ALA A 65 -4.22 -5.89 19.39
C ALA A 65 -5.44 -5.48 18.52
N LYS A 66 -6.05 -4.36 18.83
CA LYS A 66 -7.00 -3.71 17.94
C LYS A 66 -6.24 -3.02 16.82
N VAL A 67 -6.30 -3.56 15.61
CA VAL A 67 -5.53 -3.08 14.46
C VAL A 67 -6.43 -2.73 13.29
N THR A 68 -6.26 -1.55 12.73
CA THR A 68 -6.78 -1.17 11.41
C THR A 68 -5.64 -1.15 10.40
N LEU A 69 -5.77 -1.92 9.33
CA LEU A 69 -4.81 -1.97 8.23
C LEU A 69 -5.35 -1.17 7.04
N ILE A 70 -4.71 -0.06 6.73
CA ILE A 70 -5.06 0.81 5.60
C ILE A 70 -4.42 0.25 4.33
N ALA A 71 -5.14 0.28 3.22
CA ALA A 71 -4.65 -0.16 1.93
C ALA A 71 -3.71 0.88 1.32
N GLY A 72 -2.45 0.53 1.13
CA GLY A 72 -1.46 1.33 0.41
C GLY A 72 -1.44 1.02 -1.09
N ASN A 73 -0.92 1.94 -1.88
CA ASN A 73 -0.91 1.76 -3.33
C ASN A 73 0.07 0.66 -3.81
N HIS A 74 1.09 0.34 -3.02
CA HIS A 74 1.99 -0.78 -3.31
C HIS A 74 1.34 -2.12 -3.01
N ASP A 75 0.65 -2.24 -1.87
CA ASP A 75 -0.10 -3.44 -1.50
C ASP A 75 -1.16 -3.78 -2.55
N ILE A 76 -1.92 -2.77 -2.96
CA ILE A 76 -3.00 -2.93 -3.94
C ILE A 76 -2.48 -3.24 -5.34
N ARG A 77 -1.31 -2.73 -5.72
CA ARG A 77 -0.67 -3.13 -6.99
C ARG A 77 -0.38 -4.63 -7.03
N LEU A 78 0.14 -5.20 -5.95
CA LEU A 78 0.34 -6.64 -5.86
C LEU A 78 -0.98 -7.40 -6.02
N LEU A 79 -2.00 -7.02 -5.24
CA LEU A 79 -3.32 -7.63 -5.33
C LEU A 79 -3.85 -7.64 -6.78
N MET A 80 -3.82 -6.49 -7.44
CA MET A 80 -4.31 -6.33 -8.81
C MET A 80 -3.48 -7.11 -9.83
N GLY A 81 -2.15 -7.06 -9.71
CA GLY A 81 -1.26 -7.84 -10.55
C GLY A 81 -1.51 -9.33 -10.45
N LEU A 82 -1.71 -9.85 -9.24
CA LEU A 82 -2.03 -11.27 -9.03
C LEU A 82 -3.44 -11.64 -9.54
N VAL A 83 -4.42 -10.75 -9.34
CA VAL A 83 -5.80 -10.99 -9.82
C VAL A 83 -5.87 -10.95 -11.35
N SER A 84 -5.14 -10.05 -12.01
CA SER A 84 -5.12 -9.91 -13.47
C SER A 84 -4.58 -11.14 -14.20
N LEU A 85 -3.80 -11.98 -13.51
CA LEU A 85 -3.32 -13.25 -14.07
C LEU A 85 -4.37 -14.38 -14.04
N ARG A 86 -5.54 -14.12 -13.43
CA ARG A 86 -6.64 -15.10 -13.39
C ARG A 86 -7.57 -14.89 -14.58
N GLY A 87 -7.96 -15.97 -15.22
CA GLY A 87 -8.95 -15.92 -16.28
C GLY A 87 -8.41 -15.50 -17.65
N LYS A 88 -9.31 -15.02 -18.50
CA LYS A 88 -8.97 -14.56 -19.86
C LYS A 88 -8.32 -13.18 -19.79
N LYS A 89 -7.35 -12.96 -20.68
CA LYS A 89 -6.72 -11.65 -20.85
C LYS A 89 -7.71 -10.61 -21.35
N ASP A 90 -7.72 -9.48 -20.67
CA ASP A 90 -8.51 -8.29 -21.01
C ASP A 90 -7.54 -7.11 -21.22
N VAL A 91 -7.72 -6.35 -22.30
CA VAL A 91 -6.87 -5.21 -22.68
C VAL A 91 -6.75 -4.16 -21.56
N LEU A 92 -7.78 -4.02 -20.72
CA LEU A 92 -7.81 -3.07 -19.62
C LEU A 92 -6.94 -3.51 -18.42
N THR A 93 -6.67 -4.81 -18.29
CA THR A 93 -6.07 -5.36 -17.07
C THR A 93 -4.85 -6.25 -17.31
N GLU A 94 -4.63 -6.76 -18.53
CA GLU A 94 -3.56 -7.73 -18.83
C GLU A 94 -2.13 -7.22 -18.60
N HIS A 95 -1.94 -5.90 -18.50
CA HIS A 95 -0.66 -5.28 -18.21
C HIS A 95 -0.35 -5.16 -16.70
N LEU A 96 -1.35 -5.36 -15.83
CA LEU A 96 -1.25 -5.00 -14.40
C LEU A 96 -0.18 -5.79 -13.64
N PHE A 97 0.15 -7.01 -14.05
CA PHE A 97 1.23 -7.78 -13.41
C PHE A 97 2.60 -7.12 -13.67
N VAL A 98 2.98 -6.93 -14.92
CA VAL A 98 4.24 -6.27 -15.27
C VAL A 98 4.25 -4.80 -14.87
N ARG A 99 3.06 -4.19 -14.76
CA ARG A 99 2.87 -2.83 -14.25
C ARG A 99 3.45 -2.60 -12.85
N MET A 100 3.57 -3.64 -12.04
CA MET A 100 4.28 -3.57 -10.75
C MET A 100 5.75 -3.16 -10.92
N GLY A 101 6.40 -3.66 -11.98
CA GLY A 101 7.79 -3.37 -12.33
C GLY A 101 8.77 -3.96 -11.31
N ASN A 102 10.01 -3.50 -11.36
CA ASN A 102 11.10 -4.00 -10.50
C ASN A 102 10.88 -3.79 -8.98
N LYS A 103 9.92 -2.97 -8.58
CA LYS A 103 9.62 -2.77 -7.16
C LYS A 103 9.06 -4.02 -6.47
N VAL A 104 8.30 -4.85 -7.18
CA VAL A 104 7.74 -6.09 -6.61
C VAL A 104 8.75 -7.23 -6.57
N VAL A 105 9.87 -7.11 -7.28
CA VAL A 105 10.87 -8.18 -7.42
C VAL A 105 11.42 -8.66 -6.07
N PRO A 106 11.72 -7.81 -5.07
CA PRO A 106 12.13 -8.28 -3.74
C PRO A 106 11.12 -9.23 -3.10
N LEU A 107 9.81 -8.92 -3.17
CA LEU A 107 8.77 -9.81 -2.67
C LEU A 107 8.73 -11.13 -3.46
N LEU A 108 8.81 -11.06 -4.80
CA LEU A 108 8.84 -12.27 -5.62
C LEU A 108 10.05 -13.13 -5.29
N ALA A 109 11.22 -12.53 -5.07
CA ALA A 109 12.43 -13.25 -4.68
C ALA A 109 12.28 -13.95 -3.31
N GLU A 110 11.71 -13.27 -2.30
CA GLU A 110 11.44 -13.89 -1.00
C GLU A 110 10.48 -15.09 -1.12
N VAL A 111 9.42 -14.96 -1.94
CA VAL A 111 8.47 -16.07 -2.18
C VAL A 111 9.13 -17.18 -2.99
N PHE A 112 9.95 -16.85 -3.97
CA PHE A 112 10.72 -17.83 -4.76
C PHE A 112 11.62 -18.65 -3.85
N GLU A 113 12.48 -18.01 -3.08
CA GLU A 113 13.43 -18.68 -2.19
C GLU A 113 12.72 -19.58 -1.16
N ARG A 114 11.64 -19.09 -0.55
CA ARG A 114 10.97 -19.81 0.55
C ARG A 114 10.03 -20.92 0.07
N TYR A 115 9.36 -20.79 -1.07
CA TYR A 115 8.28 -21.71 -1.47
C TYR A 115 8.47 -22.39 -2.83
N VAL A 116 9.34 -21.89 -3.68
CA VAL A 116 9.43 -22.34 -5.08
C VAL A 116 10.74 -23.04 -5.40
N LYS A 117 11.86 -22.51 -4.94
CA LYS A 117 13.21 -22.94 -5.31
C LYS A 117 13.48 -24.42 -5.02
N MET A 118 13.11 -24.87 -3.80
CA MET A 118 13.30 -26.27 -3.38
C MET A 118 12.09 -27.18 -3.67
N ALA A 119 10.98 -26.60 -4.16
CA ALA A 119 9.80 -27.37 -4.49
C ALA A 119 9.97 -28.09 -5.83
N LYS A 120 9.53 -29.35 -5.92
CA LYS A 120 9.51 -30.10 -7.19
C LYS A 120 8.79 -29.28 -8.26
N PRO A 121 9.40 -29.08 -9.43
CA PRO A 121 8.71 -28.41 -10.53
C PRO A 121 7.46 -29.20 -10.96
N PRO A 122 6.42 -28.53 -11.44
CA PRO A 122 5.25 -29.22 -11.95
C PRO A 122 5.62 -30.11 -13.15
N LYS A 123 4.91 -31.25 -13.34
CA LYS A 123 5.17 -32.20 -14.43
C LYS A 123 5.20 -31.56 -15.82
N LYS A 124 4.43 -30.49 -16.02
CA LYS A 124 4.42 -29.69 -17.26
C LYS A 124 4.67 -28.22 -16.87
N LEU A 125 5.91 -27.80 -16.98
CA LEU A 125 6.26 -26.38 -16.87
C LEU A 125 6.06 -25.72 -18.25
N PRO A 126 5.32 -24.60 -18.36
CA PRO A 126 5.20 -23.89 -19.62
C PRO A 126 6.55 -23.44 -20.16
N SER A 127 6.70 -23.35 -21.48
CA SER A 127 7.91 -22.78 -22.10
C SER A 127 8.10 -21.31 -21.68
N ILE A 128 9.28 -20.76 -21.89
CA ILE A 128 9.58 -19.34 -21.60
C ILE A 128 8.59 -18.43 -22.33
N ASP A 129 8.30 -18.72 -23.60
CA ASP A 129 7.35 -17.94 -24.40
C ASP A 129 5.92 -18.04 -23.89
N GLU A 130 5.51 -19.21 -23.42
CA GLU A 130 4.21 -19.37 -22.76
C GLU A 130 4.13 -18.61 -21.45
N CYS A 131 5.18 -18.64 -20.63
CA CYS A 131 5.28 -17.83 -19.41
C CYS A 131 5.21 -16.33 -19.75
N ARG A 132 5.93 -15.90 -20.78
CA ARG A 132 5.87 -14.52 -21.28
C ARG A 132 4.45 -14.14 -21.70
N ARG A 133 3.79 -14.97 -22.53
CA ARG A 133 2.40 -14.75 -22.94
C ARG A 133 1.43 -14.69 -21.75
N LYS A 134 1.72 -15.36 -20.65
CA LYS A 134 0.86 -15.33 -19.43
C LYS A 134 1.11 -14.09 -18.57
N LEU A 135 2.35 -13.68 -18.39
CA LEU A 135 2.75 -12.62 -17.47
C LEU A 135 2.65 -11.22 -18.10
N TYR A 136 2.99 -11.08 -19.38
CA TYR A 136 3.04 -9.79 -20.08
C TYR A 136 1.75 -9.50 -20.83
N PRO A 137 1.44 -8.22 -21.11
CA PRO A 137 0.36 -7.89 -22.02
C PRO A 137 0.65 -8.43 -23.43
N ARG A 138 -0.38 -8.56 -24.26
CA ARG A 138 -0.22 -8.96 -25.67
C ARG A 138 0.60 -7.94 -26.44
N ASN A 139 1.25 -8.35 -27.53
CA ASN A 139 2.11 -7.48 -28.34
C ASN A 139 1.37 -6.26 -28.90
N ASP A 140 0.08 -6.41 -29.22
CA ASP A 140 -0.79 -5.34 -29.73
C ASP A 140 -1.38 -4.44 -28.64
N TRP A 141 -1.03 -4.65 -27.36
CA TRP A 141 -1.59 -3.91 -26.23
C TRP A 141 -1.39 -2.38 -26.35
N PHE A 142 -0.21 -1.95 -26.80
CA PHE A 142 0.09 -0.51 -26.96
C PHE A 142 -0.82 0.19 -27.96
N ALA A 143 -1.28 -0.52 -28.99
CA ALA A 143 -2.23 0.02 -29.97
C ALA A 143 -3.68 -0.06 -29.46
N ARG A 144 -4.03 -1.13 -28.76
CA ARG A 144 -5.42 -1.41 -28.34
C ARG A 144 -5.83 -0.71 -27.06
N PHE A 145 -4.91 -0.54 -26.12
CA PHE A 145 -5.20 0.09 -24.82
C PHE A 145 -5.74 1.52 -24.97
N PRO A 146 -5.11 2.43 -25.73
CA PRO A 146 -5.65 3.77 -25.93
C PRO A 146 -7.09 3.79 -26.44
N MET A 147 -7.40 2.96 -27.42
CA MET A 147 -8.77 2.84 -27.97
C MET A 147 -9.77 2.35 -26.92
N ALA A 148 -9.36 1.35 -26.11
CA ALA A 148 -10.24 0.79 -25.08
C ALA A 148 -10.53 1.75 -23.92
N VAL A 149 -9.68 2.77 -23.72
CA VAL A 149 -9.81 3.73 -22.60
C VAL A 149 -10.16 5.15 -23.04
N ALA A 150 -10.40 5.40 -24.34
CA ALA A 150 -10.63 6.72 -24.91
C ALA A 150 -11.69 7.55 -24.16
N ASN A 151 -12.77 6.92 -23.69
CA ASN A 151 -13.85 7.57 -22.92
C ASN A 151 -13.74 7.35 -21.41
N ARG A 152 -12.63 6.81 -20.91
CA ARG A 152 -12.43 6.44 -19.50
C ARG A 152 -11.23 7.10 -18.84
N MET A 153 -10.27 7.59 -19.64
CA MET A 153 -9.04 8.23 -19.16
C MET A 153 -8.73 9.48 -19.99
N PRO A 154 -8.24 10.57 -19.35
CA PRO A 154 -7.65 11.70 -20.08
C PRO A 154 -6.44 11.26 -20.93
N GLU A 155 -6.26 11.86 -22.10
CA GLU A 155 -5.19 11.52 -23.06
C GLU A 155 -3.80 11.54 -22.42
N GLU A 156 -3.46 12.57 -21.64
CA GLU A 156 -2.16 12.65 -20.98
C GLU A 156 -1.95 11.53 -19.95
N ALA A 157 -3.03 11.01 -19.37
CA ALA A 157 -2.93 9.86 -18.45
C ALA A 157 -2.67 8.56 -19.24
N VAL A 158 -3.24 8.42 -20.43
CA VAL A 158 -2.97 7.31 -21.35
C VAL A 158 -1.52 7.34 -21.80
N ILE A 159 -1.02 8.46 -22.31
CA ILE A 159 0.37 8.63 -22.73
C ILE A 159 1.33 8.24 -21.61
N ARG A 160 1.12 8.81 -20.42
CA ARG A 160 1.95 8.46 -19.23
C ARG A 160 1.90 6.98 -18.88
N GLU A 161 0.78 6.30 -19.11
CA GLU A 161 0.68 4.86 -18.82
C GLU A 161 1.44 4.03 -19.85
N LEU A 162 1.35 4.38 -21.15
CA LEU A 162 2.11 3.72 -22.21
C LEU A 162 3.63 3.85 -22.00
N GLU A 163 4.11 5.06 -21.72
CA GLU A 163 5.53 5.32 -21.41
C GLU A 163 6.02 4.49 -20.22
N ARG A 164 5.22 4.45 -19.15
CA ARG A 164 5.54 3.63 -17.96
C ARG A 164 5.60 2.16 -18.28
N MET A 165 4.66 1.67 -19.08
CA MET A 165 4.65 0.25 -19.48
C MET A 165 5.84 -0.09 -20.37
N GLY A 166 6.21 0.77 -21.34
CA GLY A 166 7.39 0.58 -22.16
C GLY A 166 8.67 0.44 -21.33
N LYS A 167 8.86 1.28 -20.32
CA LYS A 167 10.00 1.18 -19.39
C LYS A 167 9.95 -0.13 -18.57
N LYS A 168 8.78 -0.51 -18.04
CA LYS A 168 8.64 -1.67 -17.16
C LYS A 168 8.80 -2.99 -17.90
N ILE A 169 8.29 -3.11 -19.11
CA ILE A 169 8.50 -4.29 -19.96
C ILE A 169 9.99 -4.54 -20.18
N LYS A 170 10.76 -3.47 -20.43
CA LYS A 170 12.22 -3.56 -20.67
C LYS A 170 13.02 -3.94 -19.42
N THR A 171 12.58 -3.53 -18.24
CA THR A 171 13.40 -3.62 -17.01
C THR A 171 12.95 -4.73 -16.05
N PHE A 172 11.74 -5.25 -16.19
CA PHE A 172 11.18 -6.20 -15.22
C PHE A 172 11.90 -7.56 -15.24
N GLU A 173 12.12 -8.11 -16.42
CA GLU A 173 12.77 -9.42 -16.54
C GLU A 173 14.23 -9.37 -16.11
N ALA A 174 14.98 -8.33 -16.51
CA ALA A 174 16.34 -8.11 -16.05
C ALA A 174 16.42 -8.04 -14.52
N ALA A 175 15.53 -7.27 -13.89
CA ALA A 175 15.48 -7.21 -12.44
C ALA A 175 15.14 -8.55 -11.76
N CYS A 176 14.35 -9.42 -12.40
CA CYS A 176 14.10 -10.78 -11.91
C CYS A 176 15.35 -11.66 -12.05
N LEU A 177 16.05 -11.57 -13.18
CA LEU A 177 17.31 -12.30 -13.41
C LEU A 177 18.40 -11.88 -12.42
N ASP A 178 18.51 -10.59 -12.09
CA ASP A 178 19.43 -10.08 -11.06
C ASP A 178 19.18 -10.70 -9.66
N HIS A 179 17.95 -11.20 -9.43
CA HIS A 179 17.56 -11.96 -8.23
C HIS A 179 17.56 -13.49 -8.45
N GLY A 180 18.19 -13.97 -9.50
CA GLY A 180 18.33 -15.41 -9.80
C GLY A 180 17.05 -16.10 -10.26
N MET A 181 16.03 -15.36 -10.72
CA MET A 181 14.75 -15.91 -11.19
C MET A 181 14.64 -15.83 -12.72
N THR A 182 14.52 -16.98 -13.37
CA THR A 182 14.10 -17.05 -14.78
C THR A 182 12.64 -16.65 -14.93
N LEU A 183 12.17 -16.41 -16.16
CA LEU A 183 10.77 -16.08 -16.42
C LEU A 183 9.82 -17.24 -16.03
N GLN A 184 10.29 -18.48 -16.12
CA GLN A 184 9.56 -19.65 -15.62
C GLN A 184 9.43 -19.63 -14.09
N ASP A 185 10.51 -19.24 -13.38
CA ASP A 185 10.48 -19.08 -11.93
C ASP A 185 9.54 -17.95 -11.49
N VAL A 186 9.55 -16.83 -12.20
CA VAL A 186 8.61 -15.72 -11.96
C VAL A 186 7.17 -16.19 -12.15
N TYR A 187 6.88 -16.98 -13.20
CA TYR A 187 5.54 -17.53 -13.42
C TYR A 187 5.12 -18.47 -12.29
N ARG A 188 5.98 -19.41 -11.88
CA ARG A 188 5.73 -20.30 -10.74
C ARG A 188 5.49 -19.51 -9.45
N THR A 189 6.34 -18.52 -9.19
CA THR A 189 6.26 -17.66 -8.03
C THR A 189 4.95 -16.87 -8.01
N ALA A 190 4.52 -16.32 -9.15
CA ALA A 190 3.24 -15.63 -9.26
C ALA A 190 2.05 -16.56 -8.93
N GLN A 191 2.10 -17.83 -9.36
CA GLN A 191 1.08 -18.82 -9.01
C GLN A 191 1.09 -19.12 -7.49
N VAL A 192 2.27 -19.25 -6.88
CA VAL A 192 2.40 -19.43 -5.43
C VAL A 192 1.89 -18.19 -4.69
N CYS A 193 2.24 -16.98 -5.14
CA CYS A 193 1.66 -15.75 -4.59
C CYS A 193 0.13 -15.75 -4.65
N GLN A 194 -0.48 -16.22 -5.76
CA GLN A 194 -1.94 -16.34 -5.82
C GLN A 194 -2.51 -17.30 -4.77
N GLN A 195 -1.79 -18.38 -4.46
CA GLN A 195 -2.20 -19.32 -3.41
C GLN A 195 -2.06 -18.70 -2.02
N LEU A 196 -0.91 -18.09 -1.75
CA LEU A 196 -0.59 -17.50 -0.45
C LEU A 196 -1.50 -16.30 -0.11
N PHE A 197 -1.73 -15.40 -1.06
CA PHE A 197 -2.38 -14.11 -0.81
C PHE A 197 -3.87 -14.07 -1.17
N LEU A 198 -4.31 -14.86 -2.18
CA LEU A 198 -5.67 -14.73 -2.70
C LEU A 198 -6.60 -15.89 -2.34
N LYS A 199 -6.08 -17.00 -1.81
CA LYS A 199 -6.91 -18.08 -1.31
C LYS A 199 -7.33 -17.80 0.14
N PRO A 200 -8.58 -18.13 0.53
CA PRO A 200 -9.06 -17.91 1.90
C PRO A 200 -8.23 -18.59 2.98
N LYS A 201 -7.65 -19.76 2.66
CA LYS A 201 -6.77 -20.54 3.52
C LYS A 201 -5.28 -20.32 3.22
N GLY A 202 -4.93 -19.38 2.34
CA GLY A 202 -3.54 -19.02 2.07
C GLY A 202 -2.91 -18.36 3.29
N GLU A 203 -1.62 -18.60 3.50
CA GLU A 203 -0.87 -18.12 4.67
C GLU A 203 -1.04 -16.61 4.90
N TYR A 204 -1.07 -15.83 3.82
CA TYR A 204 -1.27 -14.37 3.83
C TYR A 204 -2.65 -13.94 3.30
N GLY A 205 -3.62 -14.87 3.16
CA GLY A 205 -4.97 -14.56 2.66
C GLY A 205 -5.75 -13.59 3.55
N TRP A 206 -5.37 -13.48 4.83
CA TRP A 206 -5.92 -12.52 5.78
C TRP A 206 -5.56 -11.07 5.45
N PHE A 207 -4.39 -10.83 4.83
CA PHE A 207 -3.81 -9.51 4.65
C PHE A 207 -4.72 -8.57 3.84
N PHE A 208 -5.00 -8.91 2.59
CA PHE A 208 -5.89 -8.10 1.75
C PHE A 208 -7.35 -8.10 2.24
N LYS A 209 -7.79 -9.18 2.88
CA LYS A 209 -9.14 -9.28 3.44
C LYS A 209 -9.37 -8.28 4.58
N ARG A 210 -8.35 -7.99 5.38
CA ARG A 210 -8.43 -7.06 6.53
C ARG A 210 -8.26 -5.59 6.12
N MET A 211 -7.75 -5.31 4.93
CA MET A 211 -7.52 -3.94 4.47
C MET A 211 -8.81 -3.15 4.32
N VAL A 212 -8.72 -1.86 4.68
CA VAL A 212 -9.73 -0.84 4.40
C VAL A 212 -9.06 0.36 3.71
N LEU A 213 -9.81 1.13 2.90
CA LEU A 213 -9.28 2.35 2.30
C LEU A 213 -9.16 3.50 3.28
N ALA A 214 -10.13 3.59 4.19
CA ALA A 214 -10.18 4.65 5.17
C ALA A 214 -10.90 4.19 6.44
N GLU A 215 -10.49 4.74 7.57
CA GLU A 215 -11.14 4.55 8.87
C GLU A 215 -11.40 5.90 9.53
N LYS A 216 -12.62 6.12 10.03
CA LYS A 216 -12.97 7.33 10.77
C LYS A 216 -13.04 7.03 12.26
N MET A 217 -12.28 7.77 13.06
CA MET A 217 -12.28 7.71 14.52
C MET A 217 -12.44 9.13 15.08
N GLY A 218 -13.55 9.41 15.72
CA GLY A 218 -13.87 10.77 16.15
C GLY A 218 -13.89 11.75 14.96
N SER A 219 -13.14 12.82 15.06
CA SER A 219 -12.96 13.84 14.02
C SER A 219 -11.79 13.53 13.05
N PHE A 220 -11.07 12.43 13.25
CA PHE A 220 -9.98 12.01 12.38
C PHE A 220 -10.45 11.02 11.32
N VAL A 221 -9.88 11.13 10.11
CA VAL A 221 -9.93 10.07 9.12
C VAL A 221 -8.51 9.60 8.79
N PHE A 222 -8.31 8.30 8.84
CA PHE A 222 -7.06 7.63 8.50
C PHE A 222 -7.18 7.04 7.11
N LEU A 223 -6.20 7.31 6.25
CA LEU A 223 -6.11 6.79 4.89
C LEU A 223 -4.65 6.80 4.41
N HIS A 224 -4.36 6.20 3.26
CA HIS A 224 -2.97 6.08 2.83
C HIS A 224 -2.39 7.40 2.29
N ALA A 225 -3.08 8.09 1.38
CA ALA A 225 -2.52 9.26 0.68
C ALA A 225 -3.32 10.55 0.86
N GLY A 226 -4.61 10.56 0.52
CA GLY A 226 -5.38 11.79 0.63
C GLY A 226 -6.79 11.71 0.07
N LEU A 227 -7.43 12.85 -0.06
CA LEU A 227 -8.80 13.02 -0.54
C LEU A 227 -8.83 13.94 -1.76
N ASP A 228 -9.83 13.79 -2.60
CA ASP A 228 -10.23 14.74 -3.63
C ASP A 228 -11.71 15.13 -3.49
N ASP A 229 -12.20 16.02 -4.35
CA ASP A 229 -13.57 16.50 -4.32
C ASP A 229 -14.61 15.40 -4.56
N SER A 230 -14.28 14.36 -5.32
CA SER A 230 -15.19 13.26 -5.62
C SER A 230 -15.31 12.31 -4.43
N VAL A 231 -14.20 12.02 -3.76
CA VAL A 231 -14.17 11.25 -2.51
C VAL A 231 -14.87 12.03 -1.40
N ALA A 232 -14.62 13.35 -1.27
CA ALA A 232 -15.30 14.22 -0.31
C ALA A 232 -16.81 14.23 -0.52
N LYS A 233 -17.27 14.26 -1.79
CA LYS A 233 -18.70 14.14 -2.15
C LYS A 233 -19.28 12.79 -1.74
N LEU A 234 -18.56 11.70 -1.96
CA LEU A 234 -18.98 10.35 -1.57
C LEU A 234 -19.09 10.22 -0.04
N ILE A 235 -18.07 10.68 0.69
CA ILE A 235 -18.04 10.67 2.16
C ILE A 235 -19.23 11.49 2.72
N LYS A 236 -19.46 12.70 2.20
CA LYS A 236 -20.58 13.54 2.62
C LYS A 236 -21.93 12.87 2.39
N LYS A 237 -22.12 12.18 1.26
CA LYS A 237 -23.39 11.54 0.90
C LYS A 237 -23.64 10.23 1.62
N LYS A 238 -22.60 9.41 1.84
CA LYS A 238 -22.74 7.99 2.23
C LYS A 238 -21.81 7.53 3.35
N GLY A 239 -20.96 8.43 3.87
CA GLY A 239 -19.97 8.16 4.94
C GLY A 239 -18.76 7.34 4.48
N VAL A 240 -17.73 7.27 5.34
CA VAL A 240 -16.47 6.56 5.10
C VAL A 240 -16.68 5.06 4.85
N LYS A 241 -17.63 4.43 5.54
CA LYS A 241 -17.95 3.00 5.33
C LYS A 241 -18.41 2.71 3.89
N ALA A 242 -19.03 3.67 3.21
CA ALA A 242 -19.42 3.51 1.80
C ALA A 242 -18.21 3.51 0.85
N LEU A 243 -17.15 4.26 1.18
CA LEU A 243 -15.87 4.21 0.45
C LEU A 243 -15.27 2.80 0.53
N ASN A 244 -15.25 2.19 1.72
CA ASN A 244 -14.77 0.82 1.90
C ASN A 244 -15.64 -0.23 1.18
N ARG A 245 -16.97 -0.03 1.11
CA ARG A 245 -17.86 -0.90 0.31
C ARG A 245 -17.57 -0.78 -1.18
N LEU A 246 -17.35 0.44 -1.68
CA LEU A 246 -17.00 0.70 -3.08
C LEU A 246 -15.67 0.04 -3.45
N TYR A 247 -14.66 0.18 -2.61
CA TYR A 247 -13.37 -0.50 -2.72
C TYR A 247 -13.53 -2.00 -2.93
N ARG A 248 -14.23 -2.67 -2.01
CA ARG A 248 -14.44 -4.13 -2.07
C ARG A 248 -15.24 -4.58 -3.29
N ARG A 249 -16.19 -3.76 -3.74
CA ARG A 249 -16.98 -4.03 -4.94
C ARG A 249 -16.12 -3.94 -6.19
N GLN A 250 -15.40 -2.84 -6.38
CA GLN A 250 -14.57 -2.62 -7.57
C GLN A 250 -13.45 -3.65 -7.70
N LEU A 251 -12.83 -4.06 -6.61
CA LEU A 251 -11.85 -5.16 -6.63
C LEU A 251 -12.40 -6.48 -7.20
N LYS A 252 -13.71 -6.69 -7.10
CA LYS A 252 -14.35 -7.91 -7.61
C LYS A 252 -14.89 -7.77 -9.03
N SER A 253 -15.34 -6.59 -9.42
CA SER A 253 -16.12 -6.37 -10.63
C SER A 253 -15.41 -5.56 -11.71
N ASP A 254 -14.53 -4.63 -11.35
CA ASP A 254 -13.86 -3.74 -12.32
C ASP A 254 -12.50 -3.26 -11.78
N LEU A 255 -11.46 -4.04 -12.05
CA LEU A 255 -10.09 -3.71 -11.65
C LEU A 255 -9.57 -2.44 -12.33
N PHE A 256 -10.01 -2.15 -13.55
CA PHE A 256 -9.60 -0.94 -14.26
C PHE A 256 -10.16 0.29 -13.57
N GLU A 257 -11.48 0.34 -13.32
CA GLU A 257 -12.12 1.45 -12.60
C GLU A 257 -11.54 1.60 -11.19
N PHE A 258 -11.25 0.48 -10.53
CA PHE A 258 -10.60 0.51 -9.23
C PHE A 258 -9.22 1.16 -9.30
N TYR A 259 -8.40 0.82 -10.30
CA TYR A 259 -7.02 1.31 -10.40
C TYR A 259 -6.90 2.74 -10.93
N PHE A 260 -7.74 3.12 -11.89
CA PHE A 260 -7.66 4.42 -12.56
C PHE A 260 -8.74 5.41 -12.11
N GLY A 261 -9.79 4.95 -11.44
CA GLY A 261 -10.92 5.76 -11.00
C GLY A 261 -10.69 6.47 -9.65
N THR A 262 -11.76 7.08 -9.16
CA THR A 262 -11.79 7.91 -7.95
C THR A 262 -11.23 7.23 -6.70
N VAL A 263 -11.56 5.94 -6.51
CA VAL A 263 -11.14 5.20 -5.31
C VAL A 263 -9.62 5.10 -5.20
N ALA A 264 -8.94 4.96 -6.34
CA ALA A 264 -7.49 4.85 -6.37
C ALA A 264 -6.77 6.13 -5.91
N ASN A 265 -7.43 7.30 -6.03
CA ASN A 265 -6.82 8.56 -5.64
C ASN A 265 -6.59 8.64 -4.12
N VAL A 266 -7.45 7.99 -3.32
CA VAL A 266 -7.26 7.87 -1.86
C VAL A 266 -5.91 7.25 -1.48
N MET A 267 -5.36 6.41 -2.36
CA MET A 267 -4.09 5.72 -2.17
C MET A 267 -2.91 6.38 -2.91
N ARG A 268 -3.13 7.38 -3.77
CA ARG A 268 -2.09 7.84 -4.70
C ARG A 268 -1.89 9.34 -4.79
N THR A 269 -2.86 10.15 -4.35
CA THR A 269 -2.73 11.61 -4.46
C THR A 269 -1.52 12.13 -3.69
N LYS A 270 -0.81 13.06 -4.30
CA LYS A 270 0.25 13.84 -3.66
C LYS A 270 -0.10 15.32 -3.63
N TYR A 271 -1.33 15.65 -4.00
CA TYR A 271 -1.83 17.02 -4.14
C TYR A 271 -1.00 17.86 -5.09
N ARG A 272 -0.52 17.25 -6.18
CA ARG A 272 0.18 17.94 -7.27
C ARG A 272 -0.85 18.52 -8.26
N PRO A 273 -0.45 19.46 -9.12
CA PRO A 273 -1.35 20.01 -10.17
C PRO A 273 -1.97 18.94 -11.07
N VAL A 274 -1.29 17.81 -11.27
CA VAL A 274 -1.77 16.67 -12.10
C VAL A 274 -2.69 15.70 -11.33
N ASP A 275 -2.83 15.84 -10.03
CA ASP A 275 -3.71 15.03 -9.21
C ASP A 275 -5.10 15.67 -9.16
N LEU A 276 -6.15 14.86 -8.95
CA LEU A 276 -7.50 15.40 -8.74
C LEU A 276 -7.53 16.33 -7.53
N PRO A 277 -8.11 17.52 -7.63
CA PRO A 277 -8.01 18.54 -6.59
C PRO A 277 -8.91 18.25 -5.39
N LEU A 278 -8.47 18.72 -4.23
CA LEU A 278 -9.32 18.94 -3.06
C LEU A 278 -9.55 20.45 -2.93
N SER A 279 -10.70 20.92 -3.38
CA SER A 279 -11.08 22.32 -3.34
C SER A 279 -11.62 22.75 -1.95
N PRO A 280 -11.77 24.05 -1.66
CA PRO A 280 -12.46 24.53 -0.45
C PRO A 280 -13.88 23.95 -0.31
N ARG A 281 -14.57 23.74 -1.44
CA ARG A 281 -15.89 23.08 -1.47
C ARG A 281 -15.81 21.60 -1.05
N GLY A 282 -14.76 20.89 -1.48
CA GLY A 282 -14.47 19.53 -1.05
C GLY A 282 -14.19 19.47 0.45
N VAL A 283 -13.35 20.36 0.96
CA VAL A 283 -13.03 20.47 2.38
C VAL A 283 -14.29 20.73 3.22
N ASN A 284 -15.16 21.64 2.79
CA ASN A 284 -16.44 21.90 3.49
C ASN A 284 -17.33 20.63 3.57
N ARG A 285 -17.33 19.80 2.50
CA ARG A 285 -18.04 18.50 2.53
C ARG A 285 -17.44 17.55 3.55
N VAL A 286 -16.11 17.51 3.69
CA VAL A 286 -15.40 16.70 4.67
C VAL A 286 -15.72 17.17 6.09
N HIS A 287 -15.65 18.47 6.36
CA HIS A 287 -16.01 19.06 7.65
C HIS A 287 -17.47 18.75 8.04
N ARG A 288 -18.41 18.91 7.10
CA ARG A 288 -19.83 18.56 7.32
C ARG A 288 -20.08 17.06 7.53
N SER A 289 -19.05 16.22 7.37
CA SER A 289 -19.09 14.78 7.71
C SER A 289 -18.48 14.50 9.08
N GLY A 290 -18.18 15.55 9.87
CA GLY A 290 -17.53 15.46 11.17
C GLY A 290 -16.09 14.97 11.06
N ILE A 291 -15.38 15.33 9.99
CA ILE A 291 -13.95 15.04 9.79
C ILE A 291 -13.23 16.39 9.75
N HIS A 292 -12.31 16.60 10.68
CA HIS A 292 -11.54 17.83 10.81
C HIS A 292 -10.04 17.61 10.61
N ALA A 293 -9.57 16.36 10.69
CA ALA A 293 -8.18 16.01 10.45
C ALA A 293 -8.04 14.75 9.58
N VAL A 294 -7.06 14.75 8.70
CA VAL A 294 -6.66 13.62 7.86
C VAL A 294 -5.29 13.14 8.30
N VAL A 295 -5.18 11.88 8.71
CA VAL A 295 -3.90 11.24 9.04
C VAL A 295 -3.51 10.33 7.89
N HIS A 296 -2.34 10.57 7.30
CA HIS A 296 -1.90 9.83 6.13
C HIS A 296 -0.38 9.69 6.01
N GLY A 297 0.06 8.78 5.13
CA GLY A 297 1.44 8.56 4.75
C GLY A 297 1.73 8.99 3.31
N HIS A 298 2.33 8.09 2.52
CA HIS A 298 2.59 8.19 1.08
C HIS A 298 3.62 9.25 0.64
N LEU A 299 3.84 10.28 1.43
CA LEU A 299 4.81 11.34 1.20
C LEU A 299 5.95 11.20 2.19
N ASN A 300 7.12 10.74 1.72
CA ASN A 300 8.31 10.58 2.53
C ASN A 300 8.68 11.89 3.25
N ARG A 301 8.92 11.83 4.57
CA ARG A 301 9.38 12.94 5.41
C ARG A 301 10.69 12.60 6.04
N LYS A 302 11.67 13.52 5.94
CA LYS A 302 13.05 13.32 6.44
C LYS A 302 13.25 13.80 7.88
N TYR A 303 12.38 14.71 8.34
CA TYR A 303 12.51 15.38 9.65
C TYR A 303 11.33 15.07 10.56
N GLY A 304 10.91 13.81 10.60
CA GLY A 304 9.77 13.38 11.38
C GLY A 304 8.42 13.82 10.80
N GLN A 305 7.37 13.57 11.55
CA GLN A 305 5.99 13.88 11.17
C GLN A 305 5.77 15.38 10.95
N ARG A 306 4.79 15.70 10.11
CA ARG A 306 4.42 17.09 9.82
C ARG A 306 2.91 17.30 9.95
N MET A 307 2.54 18.43 10.50
CA MET A 307 1.16 18.91 10.52
C MET A 307 1.04 20.18 9.66
N LEU A 308 0.01 20.26 8.82
CA LEU A 308 -0.22 21.41 7.95
C LEU A 308 -1.72 21.55 7.60
N LEU A 309 -2.11 22.76 7.24
CA LEU A 309 -3.43 23.03 6.67
C LEU A 309 -3.37 23.01 5.15
N LYS A 310 -4.29 22.25 4.52
CA LYS A 310 -4.55 22.30 3.09
C LYS A 310 -6.00 22.71 2.87
N GLN A 311 -6.21 23.90 2.28
CA GLN A 311 -7.54 24.45 2.04
C GLN A 311 -8.42 24.49 3.31
N GLY A 312 -7.80 24.67 4.48
CA GLY A 312 -8.52 24.69 5.77
C GLY A 312 -8.75 23.31 6.41
N LEU A 313 -8.34 22.21 5.79
CA LEU A 313 -8.37 20.87 6.38
C LEU A 313 -7.00 20.53 6.99
N LEU A 314 -7.00 20.06 8.22
CA LEU A 314 -5.78 19.65 8.91
C LEU A 314 -5.27 18.33 8.36
N HIS A 315 -3.99 18.31 7.95
CA HIS A 315 -3.28 17.12 7.52
C HIS A 315 -2.17 16.78 8.48
N ILE A 316 -2.10 15.51 8.89
CA ILE A 316 -1.04 14.94 9.71
C ILE A 316 -0.31 13.90 8.85
N GLU A 317 0.87 14.26 8.38
CA GLU A 317 1.71 13.44 7.51
C GLU A 317 2.63 12.56 8.36
N GLY A 318 2.40 11.25 8.32
CA GLY A 318 3.04 10.27 9.19
C GLY A 318 4.11 9.41 8.55
N ASP A 319 4.34 9.51 7.23
CA ASP A 319 5.36 8.72 6.55
C ASP A 319 6.75 9.33 6.77
N ILE A 320 7.46 8.79 7.73
CA ILE A 320 8.81 9.23 8.11
C ILE A 320 9.92 8.42 7.45
N THR A 321 9.64 7.77 6.32
CA THR A 321 10.63 6.99 5.56
C THR A 321 11.23 5.85 6.40
N LEU A 322 10.39 4.85 6.72
CA LEU A 322 10.79 3.79 7.65
C LEU A 322 11.73 2.76 7.04
N ASP A 323 11.49 2.30 5.81
CA ASP A 323 12.26 1.22 5.22
C ASP A 323 13.68 1.64 4.80
N ARG A 324 14.66 0.78 5.05
CA ARG A 324 16.08 1.03 4.78
C ARG A 324 16.40 1.36 3.33
N ASN A 325 15.70 0.73 2.37
CA ASN A 325 15.91 0.97 0.94
C ASN A 325 15.45 2.38 0.51
N SER A 326 14.31 2.84 1.03
CA SER A 326 13.85 4.22 0.82
C SER A 326 14.73 5.22 1.56
N ARG A 327 15.15 4.90 2.79
CA ARG A 327 16.07 5.77 3.58
C ARG A 327 17.35 6.04 2.83
N LYS A 328 17.99 5.00 2.29
CA LYS A 328 19.21 5.15 1.48
C LYS A 328 19.01 6.09 0.28
N LYS A 329 17.87 5.98 -0.42
CA LYS A 329 17.52 6.87 -1.57
C LYS A 329 17.29 8.31 -1.15
N GLU A 330 16.76 8.53 0.04
CA GLU A 330 16.49 9.86 0.60
C GLU A 330 17.70 10.47 1.33
N GLY A 331 18.83 9.75 1.38
CA GLY A 331 20.05 10.20 2.09
C GLY A 331 19.94 10.07 3.61
N LEU A 332 19.05 9.21 4.10
CA LEU A 332 18.91 8.89 5.52
C LEU A 332 19.68 7.58 5.83
N SER A 333 20.33 7.51 6.99
CA SER A 333 21.05 6.33 7.47
C SER A 333 20.22 5.50 8.46
N GLY A 334 20.66 4.26 8.67
CA GLY A 334 20.13 3.38 9.71
C GLY A 334 18.70 2.92 9.50
N LEU A 335 18.10 2.47 10.58
CA LEU A 335 16.73 1.99 10.67
C LEU A 335 15.78 3.15 10.96
N GLY A 336 14.67 3.25 10.21
CA GLY A 336 13.61 4.20 10.52
C GLY A 336 12.75 3.69 11.67
N ALA A 337 12.41 4.54 12.63
CA ALA A 337 11.45 4.21 13.68
C ALA A 337 10.63 5.44 14.09
N GLY A 338 9.36 5.25 14.34
CA GLY A 338 8.48 6.28 14.86
C GLY A 338 7.00 6.05 14.57
N HIS A 339 6.19 6.89 15.20
CA HIS A 339 4.73 6.78 15.11
C HIS A 339 4.06 8.13 15.40
N ILE A 340 2.76 8.21 15.11
CA ILE A 340 1.87 9.27 15.59
C ILE A 340 1.04 8.67 16.71
N ARG A 341 0.98 9.35 17.85
CA ARG A 341 0.06 9.04 18.94
C ARG A 341 -1.02 10.12 19.01
N ILE A 342 -2.28 9.71 18.97
CA ILE A 342 -3.42 10.58 19.21
C ILE A 342 -3.96 10.26 20.59
N CYS A 343 -3.88 11.24 21.49
CA CYS A 343 -4.27 11.06 22.88
C CYS A 343 -5.72 11.51 23.12
N PRO A 344 -6.44 10.88 24.05
CA PRO A 344 -7.76 11.37 24.48
C PRO A 344 -7.76 12.82 25.04
N THR A 345 -6.57 13.28 25.45
CA THR A 345 -6.31 14.63 25.97
C THR A 345 -6.09 15.67 24.86
N GLU A 346 -6.63 15.46 23.65
CA GLU A 346 -6.57 16.37 22.50
C GLU A 346 -5.17 16.67 21.96
N GLN A 347 -4.19 15.89 22.38
CA GLN A 347 -2.81 16.01 21.90
C GLN A 347 -2.55 15.02 20.77
N VAL A 348 -1.82 15.48 19.74
CA VAL A 348 -1.21 14.63 18.73
C VAL A 348 0.30 14.69 18.91
N ILE A 349 0.92 13.52 19.07
CA ILE A 349 2.36 13.41 19.35
C ILE A 349 3.02 12.68 18.20
N GLY A 350 4.03 13.31 17.58
CA GLY A 350 4.87 12.70 16.55
C GLY A 350 6.21 12.30 17.12
N ILE A 351 6.56 11.03 17.00
CA ILE A 351 7.85 10.47 17.44
C ILE A 351 8.58 9.90 16.21
N SER A 352 9.84 10.28 16.04
CA SER A 352 10.70 9.80 14.95
C SER A 352 12.15 9.79 15.43
N ASN A 353 12.91 8.77 15.06
CA ASN A 353 14.35 8.73 15.31
C ASN A 353 15.14 9.70 14.41
N ASP A 354 14.52 10.30 13.38
CA ASP A 354 15.13 11.31 12.50
C ASP A 354 14.92 12.75 13.00
N TYR A 355 14.28 12.92 14.14
CA TYR A 355 14.04 14.24 14.73
C TYR A 355 14.37 14.21 16.22
N PRO A 356 15.22 15.12 16.71
CA PRO A 356 15.81 15.00 18.04
C PRO A 356 14.84 15.25 19.20
N ARG A 357 13.63 15.73 18.92
CA ARG A 357 12.60 16.04 19.92
C ARG A 357 11.27 15.44 19.56
N THR A 358 10.47 15.10 20.56
CA THR A 358 9.07 14.77 20.39
C THR A 358 8.30 15.99 19.89
N LYS A 359 7.57 15.86 18.79
CA LYS A 359 6.68 16.90 18.29
C LYS A 359 5.32 16.78 18.96
N ILE A 360 4.94 17.78 19.74
CA ILE A 360 3.64 17.83 20.42
C ILE A 360 2.79 18.89 19.74
N PHE A 361 1.63 18.48 19.25
CA PHE A 361 0.63 19.35 18.67
C PHE A 361 -0.57 19.35 19.61
N SER A 362 -0.79 20.45 20.29
CA SER A 362 -1.95 20.71 21.16
C SER A 362 -2.69 21.94 20.66
N LEU A 363 -3.97 22.02 20.94
CA LEU A 363 -4.68 23.28 20.78
C LEU A 363 -4.11 24.27 21.79
N PRO A 364 -3.88 25.53 21.41
CA PRO A 364 -3.62 26.58 22.41
C PRO A 364 -4.89 26.73 23.26
N PHE A 365 -4.72 26.66 24.56
CA PHE A 365 -5.77 27.00 25.53
C PHE A 365 -5.95 28.52 25.59
#